data_60678279a02be7325323dcd44b604563
#
_entry.id   60678279a02be7325323dcd44b604563
#
_cell.length_a   1.000
_cell.length_b   1.000
_cell.length_c   1.000
_cell.angle_alpha   90.00
_cell.angle_beta   90.00
_cell.angle_gamma   90.00
#
_symmetry.space_group_name_H-M   'P 1'
#
loop_
_entity.id
_entity.type
_entity.pdbx_description
1 polymer ?
#
loop_
_entity_poly.entity_id
_entity_poly.type
_entity_poly.pdbx_seq_one_letter_code
_entity_poly.pdbx_strand_id
1 'polypeptide(L)'
;TGIGNINFVHKRIDSLKEVLDEDWDAVFVGTGAPRGRDLDIPGRQEATPNFHIGIEWLASVSFGHVTTVGKRVIVLGGGNTAMDCCRTARRLGGESVKVIVRSGFDEMKASPWEKEDAQSEDIPILNMLVPKAFVLEAGKLVGMIFEKVDAQYDDNGRRRLVPTGEPDEFHECDDVLCAIGQENSFPWIERDIGLEWDERWDMPKVDRITFQSSHPRVFFGGDAAFGPENIIWAAAHGH
;
A
#
# COMPACT_ATOMS: atom_id res chain seq x y z
N THR A 1 7.66 -19.85 -22.62
CA THR A 1 6.51 -19.05 -23.08
C THR A 1 6.18 -19.49 -24.50
N GLY A 2 4.90 -19.83 -24.80
CA GLY A 2 4.48 -20.25 -26.15
C GLY A 2 4.44 -19.12 -27.19
N ILE A 3 4.85 -17.90 -26.79
CA ILE A 3 4.98 -16.74 -27.68
C ILE A 3 6.48 -16.58 -27.92
N GLY A 4 6.95 -16.87 -29.14
CA GLY A 4 8.33 -16.63 -29.56
C GLY A 4 8.68 -15.15 -29.44
N ASN A 5 9.97 -14.81 -29.38
CA ASN A 5 10.53 -13.47 -29.35
C ASN A 5 10.48 -12.73 -27.99
N ILE A 6 10.30 -13.46 -26.85
CA ILE A 6 10.41 -12.86 -25.52
C ILE A 6 11.66 -13.41 -24.84
N ASN A 7 12.56 -12.51 -24.47
CA ASN A 7 13.75 -12.82 -23.67
C ASN A 7 13.57 -12.30 -22.25
N PHE A 8 13.66 -13.20 -21.26
CA PHE A 8 13.66 -12.81 -19.85
C PHE A 8 15.10 -12.61 -19.38
N VAL A 9 15.38 -11.40 -18.89
CA VAL A 9 16.71 -11.04 -18.36
C VAL A 9 16.55 -10.68 -16.88
N HIS A 10 17.13 -11.47 -16.00
CA HIS A 10 17.17 -11.20 -14.56
C HIS A 10 18.34 -10.24 -14.27
N LYS A 11 18.08 -8.95 -14.36
CA LYS A 11 19.04 -7.88 -14.12
C LYS A 11 18.38 -6.81 -13.25
N ARG A 12 19.09 -6.32 -12.25
CA ARG A 12 18.69 -5.10 -11.54
C ARG A 12 19.02 -3.89 -12.43
N ILE A 13 18.08 -2.98 -12.55
CA ILE A 13 18.25 -1.71 -13.26
C ILE A 13 18.42 -0.62 -12.21
N ASP A 14 19.56 0.03 -12.20
CA ASP A 14 19.90 1.13 -11.28
C ASP A 14 19.92 2.51 -11.97
N SER A 15 19.73 2.54 -13.31
CA SER A 15 19.70 3.77 -14.11
C SER A 15 18.84 3.54 -15.35
N LEU A 16 17.86 4.42 -15.57
CA LEU A 16 17.08 4.42 -16.83
C LEU A 16 17.90 4.97 -17.98
N LYS A 17 18.82 5.90 -17.71
CA LYS A 17 19.72 6.47 -18.71
C LYS A 17 20.61 5.39 -19.34
N GLU A 18 21.17 4.48 -18.52
CA GLU A 18 21.94 3.34 -19.03
C GLU A 18 21.10 2.43 -19.94
N VAL A 19 19.83 2.21 -19.64
CA VAL A 19 18.93 1.43 -20.50
C VAL A 19 18.65 2.18 -21.81
N LEU A 20 18.51 3.50 -21.78
CA LEU A 20 18.28 4.33 -22.96
C LEU A 20 19.51 4.47 -23.86
N ASP A 21 20.71 4.25 -23.31
CA ASP A 21 21.97 4.21 -24.06
C ASP A 21 22.14 2.88 -24.81
N GLU A 22 21.37 1.83 -24.47
CA GLU A 22 21.25 0.61 -25.26
C GLU A 22 20.34 0.87 -26.49
N ASP A 23 20.48 0.05 -27.54
CA ASP A 23 19.80 0.21 -28.84
C ASP A 23 18.36 -0.35 -28.82
N TRP A 24 17.52 0.15 -27.88
CA TRP A 24 16.10 -0.18 -27.78
C TRP A 24 15.26 0.85 -28.51
N ASP A 25 14.29 0.41 -29.32
CA ASP A 25 13.31 1.27 -29.96
C ASP A 25 12.39 1.96 -28.96
N ALA A 26 12.00 1.25 -27.89
CA ALA A 26 11.17 1.73 -26.80
C ALA A 26 11.45 1.00 -25.49
N VAL A 27 11.20 1.69 -24.37
CA VAL A 27 11.31 1.16 -23.01
C VAL A 27 9.97 1.34 -22.32
N PHE A 28 9.37 0.23 -21.88
CA PHE A 28 8.14 0.26 -21.07
C PHE A 28 8.47 0.02 -19.59
N VAL A 29 8.08 0.97 -18.74
CA VAL A 29 8.29 0.92 -17.29
C VAL A 29 7.02 0.45 -16.61
N GLY A 30 7.03 -0.77 -16.11
CA GLY A 30 5.90 -1.40 -15.42
C GLY A 30 6.26 -1.86 -14.01
N THR A 31 7.02 -1.05 -13.26
CA THR A 31 7.54 -1.42 -11.92
C THR A 31 6.52 -1.32 -10.79
N GLY A 32 5.32 -0.85 -11.08
CA GLY A 32 4.25 -0.74 -10.09
C GLY A 32 4.46 0.38 -9.06
N ALA A 33 3.76 0.27 -7.94
CA ALA A 33 3.86 1.14 -6.76
C ALA A 33 4.41 0.33 -5.57
N PRO A 34 5.72 0.08 -5.53
CA PRO A 34 6.32 -0.90 -4.61
C PRO A 34 6.48 -0.39 -3.19
N ARG A 35 6.35 0.91 -2.94
CA ARG A 35 6.60 1.50 -1.63
C ARG A 35 5.30 1.61 -0.83
N GLY A 36 5.22 0.95 0.32
CA GLY A 36 4.10 1.12 1.25
C GLY A 36 4.24 2.42 2.04
N ARG A 37 3.10 3.04 2.35
CA ARG A 37 3.05 4.25 3.19
C ARG A 37 3.23 3.91 4.64
N ASP A 38 3.99 4.74 5.32
CA ASP A 38 4.23 4.68 6.76
C ASP A 38 3.32 5.67 7.52
N LEU A 39 3.32 5.57 8.84
CA LEU A 39 2.65 6.46 9.78
C LEU A 39 3.67 7.38 10.47
N ASP A 40 3.30 8.63 10.64
CA ASP A 40 4.07 9.58 11.46
C ASP A 40 3.22 9.99 12.68
N ILE A 41 3.26 9.14 13.71
CA ILE A 41 2.52 9.33 14.97
C ILE A 41 3.41 8.95 16.16
N PRO A 42 3.12 9.47 17.37
CA PRO A 42 3.88 9.15 18.59
C PRO A 42 4.05 7.65 18.83
N GLY A 43 5.26 7.25 19.20
CA GLY A 43 5.65 5.87 19.50
C GLY A 43 5.95 5.01 18.26
N ARG A 44 5.85 5.57 17.03
CA ARG A 44 6.08 4.81 15.79
C ARG A 44 7.50 4.25 15.69
N GLN A 45 8.50 5.04 16.05
CA GLN A 45 9.91 4.63 15.95
C GLN A 45 10.24 3.51 16.93
N GLU A 46 9.75 3.63 18.15
CA GLU A 46 9.94 2.65 19.22
C GLU A 46 9.18 1.33 18.92
N ALA A 47 8.06 1.42 18.21
CA ALA A 47 7.27 0.26 17.78
C ALA A 47 7.88 -0.49 16.58
N THR A 48 8.99 -0.02 15.99
CA THR A 48 9.61 -0.59 14.77
C THR A 48 9.74 -2.11 14.78
N PRO A 49 10.14 -2.80 15.86
CA PRO A 49 10.25 -4.26 15.84
C PRO A 49 8.93 -5.01 15.57
N ASN A 50 7.80 -4.36 15.87
CA ASN A 50 6.46 -4.95 15.79
C ASN A 50 5.53 -4.19 14.83
N PHE A 51 6.08 -3.27 14.06
CA PHE A 51 5.37 -2.53 13.01
C PHE A 51 5.91 -2.91 11.65
N HIS A 52 5.02 -3.35 10.76
CA HIS A 52 5.37 -3.83 9.44
C HIS A 52 4.56 -3.12 8.36
N ILE A 53 5.23 -2.72 7.30
CA ILE A 53 4.56 -2.26 6.07
C ILE A 53 3.90 -3.46 5.40
N GLY A 54 2.59 -3.40 5.18
CA GLY A 54 1.78 -4.55 4.80
C GLY A 54 2.27 -5.27 3.54
N ILE A 55 2.60 -4.53 2.47
CA ILE A 55 3.08 -5.15 1.22
C ILE A 55 4.45 -5.83 1.39
N GLU A 56 5.35 -5.25 2.18
CA GLU A 56 6.67 -5.83 2.46
C GLU A 56 6.55 -7.07 3.34
N TRP A 57 5.63 -7.00 4.33
CA TRP A 57 5.33 -8.13 5.19
C TRP A 57 4.72 -9.30 4.40
N LEU A 58 3.74 -9.05 3.51
CA LEU A 58 3.15 -10.08 2.63
C LEU A 58 4.19 -10.70 1.71
N ALA A 59 5.10 -9.90 1.15
CA ALA A 59 6.21 -10.40 0.36
C ALA A 59 7.12 -11.31 1.20
N SER A 60 7.47 -10.89 2.42
CA SER A 60 8.30 -11.68 3.34
C SER A 60 7.65 -12.99 3.74
N VAL A 61 6.32 -13.02 3.92
CA VAL A 61 5.56 -14.26 4.14
C VAL A 61 5.61 -15.15 2.90
N SER A 62 5.38 -14.59 1.73
CA SER A 62 5.36 -15.34 0.45
C SER A 62 6.72 -15.99 0.13
N PHE A 63 7.81 -15.33 0.51
CA PHE A 63 9.17 -15.88 0.36
C PHE A 63 9.62 -16.76 1.53
N GLY A 64 8.76 -16.98 2.54
CA GLY A 64 9.06 -17.83 3.68
C GLY A 64 10.03 -17.21 4.70
N HIS A 65 10.26 -15.89 4.65
CA HIS A 65 11.10 -15.19 5.62
C HIS A 65 10.32 -14.91 6.91
N VAL A 66 9.02 -14.77 6.85
CA VAL A 66 8.10 -14.61 7.99
C VAL A 66 7.14 -15.80 7.99
N THR A 67 7.12 -16.55 9.09
CA THR A 67 6.30 -17.76 9.24
C THR A 67 5.36 -17.69 10.44
N THR A 68 5.44 -16.66 11.26
CA THR A 68 4.61 -16.43 12.45
C THR A 68 4.31 -14.96 12.61
N VAL A 69 3.31 -14.65 13.38
CA VAL A 69 2.93 -13.29 13.77
C VAL A 69 2.53 -13.30 15.26
N GLY A 70 2.47 -12.14 15.88
CA GLY A 70 1.98 -12.01 17.25
C GLY A 70 0.53 -12.48 17.39
N LYS A 71 0.11 -12.78 18.64
CA LYS A 71 -1.24 -13.28 18.90
C LYS A 71 -2.33 -12.25 18.64
N ARG A 72 -2.04 -10.98 18.96
CA ARG A 72 -2.95 -9.85 18.78
C ARG A 72 -2.41 -8.96 17.66
N VAL A 73 -3.12 -8.87 16.56
CA VAL A 73 -2.68 -8.14 15.37
C VAL A 73 -3.68 -7.06 15.01
N ILE A 74 -3.20 -5.84 14.86
CA ILE A 74 -3.95 -4.75 14.26
C ILE A 74 -3.50 -4.57 12.81
N VAL A 75 -4.45 -4.55 11.89
CA VAL A 75 -4.21 -4.19 10.48
C VAL A 75 -4.82 -2.82 10.22
N LEU A 76 -4.01 -1.87 9.79
CA LEU A 76 -4.44 -0.51 9.48
C LEU A 76 -4.69 -0.37 7.98
N GLY A 77 -5.90 0.00 7.61
CA GLY A 77 -6.27 0.27 6.22
C GLY A 77 -7.52 -0.44 5.75
N GLY A 78 -8.12 0.06 4.66
CA GLY A 78 -9.40 -0.41 4.13
C GLY A 78 -9.36 -0.82 2.66
N GLY A 79 -8.18 -1.15 2.12
CA GLY A 79 -7.99 -1.66 0.77
C GLY A 79 -7.78 -3.18 0.72
N ASN A 80 -7.67 -3.76 -0.47
CA ASN A 80 -7.45 -5.20 -0.66
C ASN A 80 -6.18 -5.68 0.05
N THR A 81 -5.10 -4.89 0.04
CA THR A 81 -3.86 -5.20 0.79
C THR A 81 -4.12 -5.41 2.29
N ALA A 82 -5.03 -4.63 2.90
CA ALA A 82 -5.38 -4.81 4.30
C ALA A 82 -6.15 -6.13 4.52
N MET A 83 -7.02 -6.51 3.58
CA MET A 83 -7.72 -7.80 3.62
C MET A 83 -6.75 -8.97 3.48
N ASP A 84 -5.79 -8.88 2.56
CA ASP A 84 -4.72 -9.88 2.43
C ASP A 84 -3.87 -9.98 3.71
N CYS A 85 -3.49 -8.85 4.30
CA CYS A 85 -2.72 -8.82 5.55
C CYS A 85 -3.47 -9.49 6.70
N CYS A 86 -4.73 -9.15 6.93
CA CYS A 86 -5.46 -9.66 8.08
C CYS A 86 -5.75 -11.17 7.96
N ARG A 87 -6.12 -11.63 6.78
CA ARG A 87 -6.37 -13.06 6.51
C ARG A 87 -5.07 -13.87 6.58
N THR A 88 -3.97 -13.32 6.07
CA THR A 88 -2.64 -13.95 6.19
C THR A 88 -2.18 -14.01 7.65
N ALA A 89 -2.35 -12.94 8.43
CA ALA A 89 -2.03 -12.92 9.85
C ALA A 89 -2.83 -13.98 10.64
N ARG A 90 -4.12 -14.14 10.32
CA ARG A 90 -4.95 -15.20 10.91
C ARG A 90 -4.38 -16.59 10.64
N ARG A 91 -3.93 -16.86 9.40
CA ARG A 91 -3.32 -18.14 9.00
C ARG A 91 -1.95 -18.38 9.61
N LEU A 92 -1.20 -17.33 9.95
CA LEU A 92 0.10 -17.43 10.60
C LEU A 92 0.03 -17.52 12.15
N GLY A 93 -1.17 -17.68 12.71
CA GLY A 93 -1.36 -17.93 14.14
C GLY A 93 -1.83 -16.72 14.96
N GLY A 94 -2.25 -15.62 14.29
CA GLY A 94 -2.91 -14.52 14.97
C GLY A 94 -4.23 -14.97 15.60
N GLU A 95 -4.33 -14.91 16.92
CA GLU A 95 -5.51 -15.33 17.68
C GLU A 95 -6.60 -14.25 17.70
N SER A 96 -6.18 -12.98 17.81
CA SER A 96 -7.04 -11.80 17.75
C SER A 96 -6.54 -10.85 16.67
N VAL A 97 -7.06 -11.02 15.46
CA VAL A 97 -6.76 -10.14 14.32
C VAL A 97 -7.94 -9.20 14.11
N LYS A 98 -7.69 -7.90 13.96
CA LYS A 98 -8.72 -6.90 13.66
C LYS A 98 -8.21 -5.90 12.63
N VAL A 99 -9.11 -5.43 11.79
CA VAL A 99 -8.85 -4.36 10.83
C VAL A 99 -9.42 -3.05 11.38
N ILE A 100 -8.63 -1.98 11.35
CA ILE A 100 -9.05 -0.66 11.82
C ILE A 100 -8.94 0.34 10.66
N VAL A 101 -10.05 1.03 10.38
CA VAL A 101 -10.19 1.91 9.22
C VAL A 101 -10.75 3.28 9.63
N ARG A 102 -10.18 4.33 9.05
CA ARG A 102 -10.66 5.71 9.24
C ARG A 102 -11.92 6.06 8.44
N SER A 103 -12.39 5.18 7.58
CA SER A 103 -13.59 5.38 6.76
C SER A 103 -14.74 4.50 7.22
N GLY A 104 -15.96 4.82 6.76
CA GLY A 104 -17.09 3.92 6.89
C GLY A 104 -16.89 2.63 6.11
N PHE A 105 -17.65 1.60 6.45
CA PHE A 105 -17.53 0.28 5.82
C PHE A 105 -17.77 0.31 4.30
N ASP A 106 -18.80 1.08 3.88
CA ASP A 106 -19.16 1.21 2.45
C ASP A 106 -18.17 2.06 1.65
N GLU A 107 -17.39 2.90 2.34
CA GLU A 107 -16.35 3.74 1.73
C GLU A 107 -14.98 3.05 1.62
N MET A 108 -14.85 1.84 2.15
CA MET A 108 -13.63 1.05 2.03
C MET A 108 -13.35 0.71 0.57
N LYS A 109 -12.09 0.83 0.17
CA LYS A 109 -11.64 0.53 -1.20
C LYS A 109 -11.50 -0.97 -1.48
N ALA A 110 -11.52 -1.81 -0.44
CA ALA A 110 -11.51 -3.26 -0.62
C ALA A 110 -12.76 -3.72 -1.37
N SER A 111 -12.58 -4.72 -2.23
CA SER A 111 -13.67 -5.35 -2.95
C SER A 111 -14.70 -5.94 -1.98
N PRO A 112 -16.01 -5.93 -2.32
CA PRO A 112 -17.05 -6.46 -1.42
C PRO A 112 -16.75 -7.88 -0.92
N TRP A 113 -16.35 -8.77 -1.82
CA TRP A 113 -16.04 -10.16 -1.49
C TRP A 113 -14.81 -10.30 -0.57
N GLU A 114 -13.80 -9.45 -0.69
CA GLU A 114 -12.65 -9.47 0.22
C GLU A 114 -13.05 -9.07 1.65
N LYS A 115 -13.98 -8.12 1.79
CA LYS A 115 -14.54 -7.74 3.09
C LYS A 115 -15.38 -8.88 3.69
N GLU A 116 -16.23 -9.52 2.86
CA GLU A 116 -17.04 -10.67 3.26
C GLU A 116 -16.16 -11.85 3.69
N ASP A 117 -15.11 -12.15 2.94
CA ASP A 117 -14.15 -13.18 3.27
C ASP A 117 -13.46 -12.94 4.62
N ALA A 118 -12.99 -11.71 4.86
CA ALA A 118 -12.39 -11.34 6.15
C ALA A 118 -13.37 -11.53 7.31
N GLN A 119 -14.62 -11.11 7.14
CA GLN A 119 -15.66 -11.29 8.16
C GLN A 119 -16.02 -12.77 8.38
N SER A 120 -16.03 -13.60 7.33
CA SER A 120 -16.28 -15.04 7.44
C SER A 120 -15.15 -15.80 8.17
N GLU A 121 -13.96 -15.20 8.23
CA GLU A 121 -12.81 -15.69 9.01
C GLU A 121 -12.77 -15.11 10.44
N ASP A 122 -13.89 -14.58 10.96
CA ASP A 122 -14.02 -13.96 12.28
C ASP A 122 -13.03 -12.79 12.51
N ILE A 123 -12.78 -12.00 11.47
CA ILE A 123 -11.93 -10.81 11.56
C ILE A 123 -12.82 -9.56 11.62
N PRO A 124 -12.94 -8.89 12.79
CA PRO A 124 -13.72 -7.67 12.91
C PRO A 124 -13.08 -6.51 12.14
N ILE A 125 -13.93 -5.74 11.47
CA ILE A 125 -13.54 -4.49 10.80
C ILE A 125 -14.15 -3.33 11.60
N LEU A 126 -13.29 -2.54 12.23
CA LEU A 126 -13.66 -1.38 13.04
C LEU A 126 -13.48 -0.13 12.21
N ASN A 127 -14.56 0.60 12.03
CA ASN A 127 -14.64 1.78 11.18
C ASN A 127 -14.57 3.08 11.99
N MET A 128 -14.27 4.20 11.31
CA MET A 128 -14.27 5.56 11.85
C MET A 128 -13.29 5.76 13.01
N LEU A 129 -12.16 5.06 12.97
CA LEU A 129 -11.07 5.14 13.95
C LEU A 129 -9.78 5.59 13.28
N VAL A 130 -9.19 6.67 13.79
CA VAL A 130 -7.91 7.22 13.30
C VAL A 130 -6.82 6.89 14.31
N PRO A 131 -5.69 6.27 13.87
CA PRO A 131 -4.58 5.96 14.77
C PRO A 131 -3.96 7.26 15.29
N LYS A 132 -3.72 7.33 16.61
CA LYS A 132 -3.23 8.51 17.33
C LYS A 132 -1.85 8.30 17.95
N ALA A 133 -1.60 7.14 18.53
CA ALA A 133 -0.32 6.80 19.13
C ALA A 133 -0.11 5.29 19.27
N PHE A 134 1.13 4.86 19.29
CA PHE A 134 1.53 3.54 19.79
C PHE A 134 1.74 3.60 21.29
N VAL A 135 1.37 2.53 21.98
CA VAL A 135 1.58 2.38 23.43
C VAL A 135 2.63 1.30 23.67
N LEU A 136 3.68 1.67 24.38
CA LEU A 136 4.75 0.77 24.74
C LEU A 136 4.88 0.66 26.25
N GLU A 137 5.11 -0.56 26.74
CA GLU A 137 5.45 -0.84 28.13
C GLU A 137 6.79 -1.57 28.18
N ALA A 138 7.72 -1.05 28.95
CA ALA A 138 9.10 -1.56 29.05
C ALA A 138 9.76 -1.80 27.66
N GLY A 139 9.49 -0.91 26.70
CA GLY A 139 10.03 -0.97 25.32
C GLY A 139 9.36 -1.99 24.42
N LYS A 140 8.25 -2.60 24.82
CA LYS A 140 7.48 -3.54 24.00
C LYS A 140 6.15 -2.90 23.61
N LEU A 141 5.75 -3.11 22.36
CA LEU A 141 4.43 -2.72 21.88
C LEU A 141 3.36 -3.51 22.65
N VAL A 142 2.39 -2.80 23.23
CA VAL A 142 1.25 -3.39 23.93
C VAL A 142 -0.09 -3.02 23.32
N GLY A 143 -0.13 -1.97 22.49
CA GLY A 143 -1.36 -1.55 21.84
C GLY A 143 -1.23 -0.22 21.11
N MET A 144 -2.36 0.26 20.61
CA MET A 144 -2.50 1.56 19.95
C MET A 144 -3.71 2.32 20.50
N ILE A 145 -3.60 3.64 20.48
CA ILE A 145 -4.70 4.56 20.79
C ILE A 145 -5.30 5.08 19.47
N PHE A 146 -6.62 5.13 19.43
CA PHE A 146 -7.38 5.61 18.30
C PHE A 146 -8.38 6.69 18.72
N GLU A 147 -8.51 7.71 17.86
CA GLU A 147 -9.51 8.75 17.98
C GLU A 147 -10.74 8.38 17.13
N LYS A 148 -11.93 8.52 17.74
CA LYS A 148 -13.20 8.38 17.00
C LYS A 148 -13.45 9.59 16.16
N VAL A 149 -13.84 9.37 14.91
CA VAL A 149 -14.11 10.44 13.95
C VAL A 149 -15.44 10.23 13.24
N ASP A 150 -16.03 11.34 12.77
CA ASP A 150 -17.16 11.34 11.86
C ASP A 150 -16.74 11.87 10.49
N ALA A 151 -17.42 11.40 9.45
CA ALA A 151 -17.25 11.93 8.11
C ALA A 151 -18.19 13.12 7.89
N GLN A 152 -17.64 14.29 7.65
CA GLN A 152 -18.37 15.48 7.21
C GLN A 152 -18.02 15.78 5.75
N TYR A 153 -18.99 16.23 4.99
CA TYR A 153 -18.81 16.60 3.59
C TYR A 153 -19.03 18.10 3.43
N ASP A 154 -18.11 18.76 2.73
CA ASP A 154 -18.25 20.17 2.38
C ASP A 154 -19.22 20.35 1.19
N ASP A 155 -19.52 21.60 0.84
CA ASP A 155 -20.42 21.96 -0.26
C ASP A 155 -19.96 21.43 -1.63
N ASN A 156 -18.69 21.06 -1.76
CA ASN A 156 -18.10 20.47 -2.95
C ASN A 156 -18.06 18.93 -2.89
N GLY A 157 -18.67 18.31 -1.89
CA GLY A 157 -18.65 16.88 -1.68
C GLY A 157 -17.30 16.30 -1.20
N ARG A 158 -16.36 17.15 -0.74
CA ARG A 158 -15.08 16.69 -0.21
C ARG A 158 -15.26 16.22 1.23
N ARG A 159 -14.84 15.00 1.48
CA ARG A 159 -14.88 14.40 2.81
C ARG A 159 -13.80 14.96 3.72
N ARG A 160 -14.19 15.33 4.92
CA ARG A 160 -13.31 15.64 6.06
C ARG A 160 -13.63 14.70 7.23
N LEU A 161 -12.61 14.23 7.92
CA LEU A 161 -12.78 13.51 9.18
C LEU A 161 -12.69 14.51 10.33
N VAL A 162 -13.68 14.48 11.20
CA VAL A 162 -13.79 15.39 12.34
C VAL A 162 -13.88 14.55 13.62
N PRO A 163 -13.05 14.85 14.64
CA PRO A 163 -13.16 14.19 15.94
C PRO A 163 -14.56 14.27 16.51
N THR A 164 -15.08 13.18 17.05
CA THR A 164 -16.41 13.17 17.71
C THR A 164 -16.40 13.83 19.08
N GLY A 165 -15.23 13.97 19.70
CA GLY A 165 -15.06 14.42 21.08
C GLY A 165 -15.31 13.30 22.12
N GLU A 166 -15.60 12.09 21.67
CA GLU A 166 -15.64 10.92 22.55
C GLU A 166 -14.23 10.54 23.04
N PRO A 167 -14.12 9.81 24.17
CA PRO A 167 -12.83 9.29 24.63
C PRO A 167 -12.15 8.44 23.59
N ASP A 168 -10.82 8.58 23.50
CA ASP A 168 -9.98 7.74 22.66
C ASP A 168 -10.13 6.25 23.05
N GLU A 169 -10.05 5.37 22.05
CA GLU A 169 -10.09 3.92 22.28
C GLU A 169 -8.68 3.34 22.32
N PHE A 170 -8.41 2.49 23.30
CA PHE A 170 -7.20 1.68 23.35
C PHE A 170 -7.49 0.26 22.83
N HIS A 171 -6.68 -0.17 21.87
CA HIS A 171 -6.72 -1.52 21.33
C HIS A 171 -5.38 -2.22 21.56
N GLU A 172 -5.42 -3.33 22.29
CA GLU A 172 -4.23 -4.16 22.50
C GLU A 172 -3.73 -4.78 21.19
N CYS A 173 -2.40 -4.84 21.02
CA CYS A 173 -1.75 -5.57 19.95
C CYS A 173 -0.31 -5.94 20.29
N ASP A 174 0.16 -7.01 19.65
CA ASP A 174 1.55 -7.46 19.67
C ASP A 174 2.26 -7.07 18.38
N ASP A 175 1.52 -7.02 17.24
CA ASP A 175 2.02 -6.58 15.93
C ASP A 175 1.02 -5.65 15.24
N VAL A 176 1.54 -4.74 14.42
CA VAL A 176 0.77 -3.83 13.58
C VAL A 176 1.19 -3.98 12.11
N LEU A 177 0.23 -4.26 11.24
CA LEU A 177 0.41 -4.33 9.79
C LEU A 177 -0.17 -3.08 9.15
N CYS A 178 0.67 -2.22 8.57
CA CYS A 178 0.28 -0.95 7.99
C CYS A 178 -0.01 -1.10 6.49
N ALA A 179 -1.29 -1.04 6.11
CA ALA A 179 -1.78 -1.18 4.73
C ALA A 179 -2.61 0.04 4.30
N ILE A 180 -2.13 1.27 4.62
CA ILE A 180 -2.83 2.54 4.39
C ILE A 180 -2.62 3.13 2.99
N GLY A 181 -2.00 2.39 2.11
CA GLY A 181 -1.75 2.74 0.70
C GLY A 181 -0.34 2.45 0.26
N GLN A 182 -0.15 2.61 -1.02
CA GLN A 182 1.12 2.41 -1.71
C GLN A 182 1.46 3.65 -2.53
N GLU A 183 2.71 3.81 -2.87
CA GLU A 183 3.20 4.89 -3.71
C GLU A 183 4.30 4.40 -4.65
N ASN A 184 4.48 5.12 -5.72
CA ASN A 184 5.52 4.87 -6.70
C ASN A 184 6.88 5.21 -6.10
N SER A 185 7.93 4.58 -6.63
CA SER A 185 9.30 4.84 -6.22
C SER A 185 10.22 4.65 -7.42
N PHE A 186 10.84 5.74 -7.84
CA PHE A 186 11.70 5.79 -9.02
C PHE A 186 13.10 6.33 -8.70
N PRO A 187 13.81 5.80 -7.68
CA PRO A 187 15.14 6.30 -7.33
C PRO A 187 16.21 6.02 -8.40
N TRP A 188 15.89 5.13 -9.34
CA TRP A 188 16.73 4.69 -10.45
C TRP A 188 16.46 5.45 -11.77
N ILE A 189 15.52 6.40 -11.75
CA ILE A 189 15.23 7.26 -12.90
C ILE A 189 15.81 8.64 -12.64
N GLU A 190 16.74 9.01 -13.49
CA GLU A 190 17.38 10.31 -13.45
C GLU A 190 16.39 11.42 -13.84
N ARG A 191 16.53 12.58 -13.23
CA ARG A 191 15.61 13.70 -13.45
C ARG A 191 15.97 14.57 -14.67
N ASP A 192 17.14 14.37 -15.23
CA ASP A 192 17.70 15.14 -16.37
C ASP A 192 17.56 14.46 -17.73
N ILE A 193 16.82 13.34 -17.82
CA ILE A 193 16.63 12.57 -19.07
C ILE A 193 15.43 13.04 -19.91
N GLY A 194 14.82 14.17 -19.59
CA GLY A 194 13.71 14.73 -20.35
C GLY A 194 12.33 14.19 -19.99
N LEU A 195 12.18 13.52 -18.84
CA LEU A 195 10.89 13.13 -18.29
C LEU A 195 10.27 14.29 -17.50
N GLU A 196 9.02 14.62 -17.81
CA GLU A 196 8.21 15.51 -16.98
C GLU A 196 7.52 14.72 -15.84
N TRP A 197 7.48 15.35 -14.68
CA TRP A 197 6.93 14.77 -13.46
C TRP A 197 5.79 15.61 -12.89
N ASP A 198 4.82 14.94 -12.28
CA ASP A 198 3.89 15.58 -11.39
C ASP A 198 4.59 15.75 -10.02
N GLU A 199 4.85 17.01 -9.65
CA GLU A 199 5.61 17.34 -8.41
C GLU A 199 4.88 16.92 -7.14
N ARG A 200 3.55 16.86 -7.18
CA ARG A 200 2.73 16.50 -6.01
C ARG A 200 2.78 15.01 -5.70
N TRP A 201 2.81 14.19 -6.74
CA TRP A 201 2.68 12.74 -6.62
C TRP A 201 3.98 11.99 -6.95
N ASP A 202 5.01 12.74 -7.37
CA ASP A 202 6.29 12.18 -7.86
C ASP A 202 6.08 11.07 -8.91
N MET A 203 5.18 11.33 -9.84
CA MET A 203 4.80 10.40 -10.91
C MET A 203 5.16 10.97 -12.27
N PRO A 204 5.59 10.11 -13.22
CA PRO A 204 5.83 10.57 -14.59
C PRO A 204 4.53 11.03 -15.24
N LYS A 205 4.57 12.15 -15.97
CA LYS A 205 3.46 12.55 -16.83
C LYS A 205 3.43 11.69 -18.07
N VAL A 206 2.28 11.08 -18.34
CA VAL A 206 2.06 10.23 -19.51
C VAL A 206 0.79 10.61 -20.23
N ASP A 207 0.78 10.42 -21.53
CA ASP A 207 -0.44 10.47 -22.34
C ASP A 207 -1.34 9.29 -21.95
N ARG A 208 -2.64 9.54 -21.77
CA ARG A 208 -3.58 8.52 -21.28
C ARG A 208 -4.04 7.52 -22.34
N ILE A 209 -3.68 7.73 -23.59
CA ILE A 209 -4.06 6.87 -24.72
C ILE A 209 -2.86 6.02 -25.15
N THR A 210 -1.71 6.66 -25.29
CA THR A 210 -0.50 6.01 -25.77
C THR A 210 0.42 5.54 -24.67
N PHE A 211 0.20 5.98 -23.40
CA PHE A 211 1.04 5.72 -22.22
C PHE A 211 2.49 6.21 -22.38
N GLN A 212 2.74 7.01 -23.43
CA GLN A 212 4.03 7.63 -23.70
C GLN A 212 4.28 8.78 -22.73
N SER A 213 5.49 8.85 -22.21
CA SER A 213 5.95 9.99 -21.42
C SER A 213 6.37 11.17 -22.31
N SER A 214 6.87 12.24 -21.70
CA SER A 214 7.51 13.35 -22.45
C SER A 214 8.80 12.92 -23.16
N HIS A 215 9.42 11.81 -22.74
CA HIS A 215 10.55 11.21 -23.48
C HIS A 215 10.03 10.27 -24.58
N PRO A 216 10.45 10.44 -25.87
CA PRO A 216 9.82 9.77 -27.02
C PRO A 216 9.95 8.25 -27.02
N ARG A 217 10.91 7.68 -26.30
CA ARG A 217 11.12 6.23 -26.22
C ARG A 217 10.66 5.61 -24.91
N VAL A 218 10.11 6.39 -23.95
CA VAL A 218 9.76 5.88 -22.62
C VAL A 218 8.26 5.90 -22.41
N PHE A 219 7.72 4.76 -22.04
CA PHE A 219 6.30 4.51 -21.74
C PHE A 219 6.15 4.00 -20.32
N PHE A 220 5.06 4.36 -19.65
CA PHE A 220 4.72 3.87 -18.33
C PHE A 220 3.30 3.31 -18.35
N GLY A 221 3.08 2.23 -17.58
CA GLY A 221 1.74 1.64 -17.46
C GLY A 221 1.51 0.98 -16.11
N GLY A 222 0.26 0.57 -15.88
CA GLY A 222 -0.18 0.04 -14.60
C GLY A 222 0.03 1.02 -13.47
N ASP A 223 0.31 0.52 -12.29
CA ASP A 223 0.48 1.33 -11.08
C ASP A 223 1.67 2.30 -11.18
N ALA A 224 2.65 2.00 -12.05
CA ALA A 224 3.78 2.90 -12.29
C ALA A 224 3.37 4.24 -12.93
N ALA A 225 2.26 4.28 -13.67
CA ALA A 225 1.76 5.48 -14.34
C ALA A 225 0.62 6.17 -13.61
N PHE A 226 -0.28 5.39 -12.99
CA PHE A 226 -1.57 5.89 -12.49
C PHE A 226 -1.81 5.66 -11.01
N GLY A 227 -0.84 5.05 -10.31
CA GLY A 227 -0.97 4.65 -8.91
C GLY A 227 -1.65 3.28 -8.75
N PRO A 228 -1.83 2.81 -7.50
CA PRO A 228 -2.31 1.46 -7.22
C PRO A 228 -3.72 1.20 -7.74
N GLU A 229 -3.82 0.26 -8.67
CA GLU A 229 -5.03 -0.24 -9.30
C GLU A 229 -5.02 -1.79 -9.29
N ASN A 230 -5.69 -2.42 -10.23
CA ASN A 230 -5.70 -3.88 -10.36
C ASN A 230 -4.95 -4.37 -11.61
N ILE A 231 -4.65 -5.67 -11.62
CA ILE A 231 -3.87 -6.32 -12.67
C ILE A 231 -4.54 -6.22 -14.06
N ILE A 232 -5.87 -6.11 -14.13
CA ILE A 232 -6.60 -6.00 -15.40
C ILE A 232 -6.29 -4.66 -16.07
N TRP A 233 -6.24 -3.57 -15.29
CA TRP A 233 -5.81 -2.27 -15.79
C TRP A 233 -4.35 -2.26 -16.23
N ALA A 234 -3.46 -2.87 -15.44
CA ALA A 234 -2.06 -2.98 -15.81
C ALA A 234 -1.87 -3.74 -17.13
N ALA A 235 -2.62 -4.83 -17.33
CA ALA A 235 -2.61 -5.58 -18.60
C ALA A 235 -3.18 -4.75 -19.76
N ALA A 236 -4.27 -3.99 -19.53
CA ALA A 236 -4.85 -3.11 -20.55
C ALA A 236 -3.90 -1.98 -20.97
N HIS A 237 -3.10 -1.44 -20.02
CA HIS A 237 -2.12 -0.41 -20.35
C HIS A 237 -0.91 -0.96 -21.11
N GLY A 238 -0.63 -2.25 -21.02
CA GLY A 238 0.45 -2.91 -21.78
C GLY A 238 0.01 -3.39 -23.16
N HIS A 239 -1.28 -3.32 -23.49
CA HIS A 239 -1.84 -3.78 -24.76
C HIS A 239 -1.93 -2.63 -25.75
#